data_521391ee2560c3f20fe0e66c3353b617
#
_entry.id   521391ee2560c3f20fe0e66c3353b617
#
_cell.length_a   1.000
_cell.length_b   1.000
_cell.length_c   1.000
_cell.angle_alpha   90.00
_cell.angle_beta   90.00
_cell.angle_gamma   90.00
#
_symmetry.space_group_name_H-M   'P 1'
#
loop_
_entity.id
_entity.type
_entity.pdbx_description
1 polymer ?
#
loop_
_entity_poly.entity_id
_entity_poly.type
_entity_poly.pdbx_seq_one_letter_code
_entity_poly.pdbx_strand_id
1 'polypeptide(L)'
;MYGGAGVHVEFLARELTALVDLEVHCWGEGRGVGVVRHRPWSVLDGSNDALRTFSVDLAMAAALEGRELVHSHTWYANLAGHVAKLLHGIPHVVTAHSLEPLRPWKAEQLGGGYALSGWAERTAIEAADAVIAVSGAMRDDILACYPALDPARVHVVHNGIDTRLYRPDPGTDALTRHGIDPTRPYVLFVGRITRQKGVPHLLRAVRDIDPGAQVVLCAGAPDTPEIDREFQELFEELRRVRAGVFWIPQMLPRTEVIQLLTHATVFACPSVYEPLGIVNLEAMACGTPVVASRVGGIPEVVDDGRTGLLVDVDDDFESGLARALDTVLGDPDAARRMGEAGRARAVGEFGWDAVARRTAGLYEEIVKQA
;
A
#
# COMPACT_ATOMS: atom_id res chain seq x y z
N MET A 1 -9.05 8.89 1.87
CA MET A 1 -8.14 7.98 2.57
C MET A 1 -6.96 7.76 1.63
N TYR A 2 -5.75 8.09 2.06
CA TYR A 2 -4.57 8.14 1.20
C TYR A 2 -3.57 7.04 1.62
N GLY A 3 -3.34 6.06 0.74
CA GLY A 3 -2.34 5.00 0.93
C GLY A 3 -2.92 3.64 1.37
N GLY A 4 -2.08 2.60 1.22
CA GLY A 4 -2.48 1.21 1.42
C GLY A 4 -2.98 0.85 2.81
N ALA A 5 -2.42 1.46 3.86
CA ALA A 5 -2.88 1.23 5.24
C ALA A 5 -4.33 1.67 5.47
N GLY A 6 -4.73 2.82 4.90
CA GLY A 6 -6.11 3.28 5.01
C GLY A 6 -7.10 2.37 4.28
N VAL A 7 -6.73 1.87 3.12
CA VAL A 7 -7.52 0.88 2.36
C VAL A 7 -7.64 -0.41 3.16
N HIS A 8 -6.55 -0.88 3.74
CA HIS A 8 -6.55 -2.06 4.61
C HIS A 8 -7.53 -1.91 5.77
N VAL A 9 -7.45 -0.82 6.53
CA VAL A 9 -8.34 -0.59 7.69
C VAL A 9 -9.80 -0.51 7.27
N GLU A 10 -10.13 0.16 6.15
CA GLU A 10 -11.49 0.24 5.63
C GLU A 10 -12.10 -1.14 5.37
N PHE A 11 -11.38 -2.01 4.64
CA PHE A 11 -11.91 -3.32 4.27
C PHE A 11 -11.85 -4.33 5.41
N LEU A 12 -10.78 -4.34 6.20
CA LEU A 12 -10.66 -5.20 7.36
C LEU A 12 -11.76 -4.89 8.39
N ALA A 13 -11.97 -3.62 8.72
CA ALA A 13 -13.02 -3.22 9.67
C ALA A 13 -14.42 -3.64 9.18
N ARG A 14 -14.71 -3.49 7.89
CA ARG A 14 -15.99 -3.92 7.31
C ARG A 14 -16.26 -5.41 7.53
N GLU A 15 -15.25 -6.26 7.31
CA GLU A 15 -15.42 -7.71 7.49
C GLU A 15 -15.38 -8.12 8.98
N LEU A 16 -14.57 -7.43 9.80
CA LEU A 16 -14.50 -7.69 11.25
C LEU A 16 -15.80 -7.38 12.00
N THR A 17 -16.60 -6.40 11.55
CA THR A 17 -17.90 -6.08 12.20
C THR A 17 -18.89 -7.24 12.23
N ALA A 18 -18.70 -8.25 11.37
CA ALA A 18 -19.51 -9.48 11.39
C ALA A 18 -18.98 -10.54 12.38
N LEU A 19 -17.77 -10.35 12.93
CA LEU A 19 -17.05 -11.32 13.75
C LEU A 19 -16.87 -10.87 15.20
N VAL A 20 -16.70 -9.55 15.41
CA VAL A 20 -16.43 -8.95 16.73
C VAL A 20 -17.21 -7.65 16.91
N ASP A 21 -17.42 -7.24 18.17
CA ASP A 21 -17.93 -5.89 18.47
C ASP A 21 -16.81 -4.88 18.25
N LEU A 22 -16.87 -4.15 17.14
CA LEU A 22 -15.80 -3.31 16.64
C LEU A 22 -16.14 -1.82 16.71
N GLU A 23 -15.25 -1.03 17.31
CA GLU A 23 -15.24 0.42 17.21
C GLU A 23 -13.95 0.89 16.54
N VAL A 24 -14.05 1.80 15.58
CA VAL A 24 -12.89 2.31 14.83
C VAL A 24 -12.61 3.75 15.24
N HIS A 25 -11.42 4.00 15.79
CA HIS A 25 -10.93 5.33 16.11
C HIS A 25 -10.05 5.85 14.98
N CYS A 26 -10.26 7.08 14.54
CA CYS A 26 -9.46 7.67 13.46
C CYS A 26 -9.18 9.15 13.67
N TRP A 27 -8.09 9.61 13.06
CA TRP A 27 -7.80 11.03 12.89
C TRP A 27 -8.46 11.52 11.60
N GLY A 28 -9.17 12.64 11.68
CA GLY A 28 -9.77 13.32 10.53
C GLY A 28 -11.22 12.92 10.24
N GLU A 29 -11.58 12.98 8.96
CA GLU A 29 -12.95 12.74 8.49
C GLU A 29 -13.23 11.24 8.31
N GLY A 30 -13.46 10.53 9.41
CA GLY A 30 -13.87 9.11 9.35
C GLY A 30 -15.19 8.91 8.60
N ARG A 31 -15.31 7.81 7.86
CA ARG A 31 -16.52 7.43 7.13
C ARG A 31 -17.04 6.11 7.68
N GLY A 32 -18.34 6.03 7.93
CA GLY A 32 -19.01 4.79 8.37
C GLY A 32 -19.68 4.90 9.73
N VAL A 33 -20.46 3.87 10.05
CA VAL A 33 -21.11 3.69 11.36
C VAL A 33 -20.08 3.13 12.34
N GLY A 34 -20.12 3.56 13.61
CA GLY A 34 -19.16 3.09 14.62
C GLY A 34 -17.76 3.68 14.53
N VAL A 35 -17.59 4.80 13.78
CA VAL A 35 -16.31 5.50 13.68
C VAL A 35 -16.27 6.69 14.62
N VAL A 36 -15.33 6.66 15.58
CA VAL A 36 -15.01 7.74 16.51
C VAL A 36 -13.89 8.61 15.92
N ARG A 37 -14.16 9.91 15.81
CA ARG A 37 -13.23 10.87 15.19
C ARG A 37 -12.49 11.65 16.25
N HIS A 38 -11.18 11.72 16.11
CA HIS A 38 -10.33 12.53 16.97
C HIS A 38 -9.68 13.66 16.17
N ARG A 39 -9.51 14.81 16.82
CA ARG A 39 -8.85 15.98 16.23
C ARG A 39 -7.61 16.33 17.04
N PRO A 40 -6.56 16.84 16.41
CA PRO A 40 -5.42 17.40 17.15
C PRO A 40 -5.87 18.50 18.11
N TRP A 41 -5.16 18.63 19.19
CA TRP A 41 -5.40 19.73 20.13
C TRP A 41 -5.06 21.06 19.48
N SER A 42 -5.96 22.03 19.56
CA SER A 42 -5.80 23.35 18.91
C SER A 42 -4.57 24.13 19.40
N VAL A 43 -4.10 23.86 20.63
CA VAL A 43 -2.86 24.44 21.15
C VAL A 43 -1.62 24.03 20.33
N LEU A 44 -1.72 22.96 19.55
CA LEU A 44 -0.67 22.47 18.65
C LEU A 44 -0.86 22.89 17.18
N ASP A 45 -1.79 23.79 16.90
CA ASP A 45 -1.98 24.31 15.54
C ASP A 45 -0.69 25.01 15.07
N GLY A 46 -0.22 24.63 13.88
CA GLY A 46 1.04 25.11 13.30
C GLY A 46 2.31 24.45 13.86
N SER A 47 2.20 23.53 14.82
CA SER A 47 3.34 22.74 15.30
C SER A 47 3.66 21.56 14.37
N ASN A 48 4.76 20.84 14.67
CA ASN A 48 5.16 19.65 13.92
C ASN A 48 4.05 18.59 13.93
N ASP A 49 3.83 17.96 12.77
CA ASP A 49 2.75 16.97 12.59
C ASP A 49 2.86 15.75 13.51
N ALA A 50 4.07 15.37 13.94
CA ALA A 50 4.22 14.28 14.91
C ALA A 50 3.63 14.65 16.28
N LEU A 51 3.79 15.90 16.74
CA LEU A 51 3.16 16.36 17.99
C LEU A 51 1.64 16.40 17.87
N ARG A 52 1.13 16.84 16.73
CA ARG A 52 -0.31 16.85 16.45
C ARG A 52 -0.88 15.42 16.45
N THR A 53 -0.15 14.47 15.85
CA THR A 53 -0.48 13.04 15.88
C THR A 53 -0.54 12.52 17.31
N PHE A 54 0.47 12.80 18.14
CA PHE A 54 0.49 12.34 19.54
C PHE A 54 -0.66 12.88 20.37
N SER A 55 -1.13 14.10 20.09
CA SER A 55 -2.32 14.63 20.77
C SER A 55 -3.60 13.84 20.42
N VAL A 56 -3.69 13.34 19.19
CA VAL A 56 -4.77 12.44 18.75
C VAL A 56 -4.64 11.08 19.42
N ASP A 57 -3.43 10.53 19.49
CA ASP A 57 -3.17 9.23 20.14
C ASP A 57 -3.56 9.25 21.62
N LEU A 58 -3.27 10.32 22.34
CA LEU A 58 -3.67 10.47 23.74
C LEU A 58 -5.20 10.52 23.90
N ALA A 59 -5.88 11.24 22.99
CA ALA A 59 -7.35 11.29 22.99
C ALA A 59 -7.97 9.94 22.63
N MET A 60 -7.36 9.18 21.70
CA MET A 60 -7.79 7.81 21.38
C MET A 60 -7.60 6.90 22.59
N ALA A 61 -6.41 6.89 23.21
CA ALA A 61 -6.11 6.02 24.34
C ALA A 61 -7.09 6.25 25.51
N ALA A 62 -7.42 7.51 25.82
CA ALA A 62 -8.39 7.84 26.87
C ALA A 62 -9.81 7.33 26.57
N ALA A 63 -10.18 7.17 25.30
CA ALA A 63 -11.50 6.71 24.90
C ALA A 63 -11.63 5.17 24.88
N LEU A 64 -10.57 4.42 25.17
CA LEU A 64 -10.53 2.95 25.09
C LEU A 64 -10.81 2.24 26.42
N GLU A 65 -11.24 2.96 27.45
CA GLU A 65 -11.63 2.37 28.74
C GLU A 65 -12.76 1.32 28.53
N GLY A 66 -12.59 0.14 29.15
CA GLY A 66 -13.57 -0.94 29.08
C GLY A 66 -13.56 -1.76 27.79
N ARG A 67 -12.58 -1.54 26.91
CA ARG A 67 -12.36 -2.41 25.74
C ARG A 67 -11.54 -3.64 26.12
N GLU A 68 -11.74 -4.76 25.42
CA GLU A 68 -11.04 -6.03 25.69
C GLU A 68 -9.69 -6.12 24.97
N LEU A 69 -9.52 -5.41 23.85
CA LEU A 69 -8.32 -5.38 23.02
C LEU A 69 -8.25 -4.10 22.20
N VAL A 70 -7.06 -3.61 21.96
CA VAL A 70 -6.79 -2.55 20.99
C VAL A 70 -5.91 -3.06 19.84
N HIS A 71 -6.29 -2.74 18.60
CA HIS A 71 -5.49 -3.00 17.42
C HIS A 71 -5.14 -1.69 16.71
N SER A 72 -3.86 -1.39 16.60
CA SER A 72 -3.37 -0.16 15.96
C SER A 72 -2.70 -0.42 14.61
N HIS A 73 -2.81 0.55 13.72
CA HIS A 73 -2.25 0.50 12.36
C HIS A 73 -1.37 1.71 12.10
N THR A 74 -0.12 1.51 11.79
CA THR A 74 0.92 2.51 11.56
C THR A 74 1.30 3.32 12.80
N TRP A 75 2.44 4.02 12.74
CA TRP A 75 2.93 4.86 13.84
C TRP A 75 1.94 5.98 14.24
N TYR A 76 1.03 6.39 13.34
CA TYR A 76 -0.02 7.39 13.60
C TYR A 76 -1.05 6.99 14.67
N ALA A 77 -1.11 5.70 15.01
CA ALA A 77 -2.03 5.17 16.02
C ALA A 77 -1.32 4.20 16.99
N ASN A 78 -0.05 3.86 16.72
CA ASN A 78 0.67 2.88 17.54
C ASN A 78 0.87 3.36 18.96
N LEU A 79 1.11 4.67 19.16
CA LEU A 79 1.24 5.24 20.50
C LEU A 79 -0.09 5.19 21.26
N ALA A 80 -1.23 5.39 20.59
CA ALA A 80 -2.55 5.26 21.22
C ALA A 80 -2.76 3.84 21.79
N GLY A 81 -2.47 2.80 21.00
CA GLY A 81 -2.56 1.41 21.44
C GLY A 81 -1.63 1.09 22.60
N HIS A 82 -0.38 1.55 22.53
CA HIS A 82 0.60 1.34 23.60
C HIS A 82 0.17 2.02 24.92
N VAL A 83 -0.28 3.28 24.87
CA VAL A 83 -0.76 4.01 26.03
C VAL A 83 -2.02 3.37 26.60
N ALA A 84 -2.95 2.93 25.75
CA ALA A 84 -4.16 2.22 26.21
C ALA A 84 -3.81 0.91 26.93
N LYS A 85 -2.85 0.12 26.42
CA LYS A 85 -2.33 -1.07 27.11
C LYS A 85 -1.83 -0.75 28.50
N LEU A 86 -1.02 0.30 28.64
CA LEU A 86 -0.46 0.69 29.96
C LEU A 86 -1.52 1.26 30.90
N LEU A 87 -2.47 2.07 30.39
CA LEU A 87 -3.45 2.77 31.18
C LEU A 87 -4.61 1.89 31.63
N HIS A 88 -5.09 1.04 30.72
CA HIS A 88 -6.30 0.23 30.94
C HIS A 88 -6.01 -1.25 31.14
N GLY A 89 -4.75 -1.70 30.97
CA GLY A 89 -4.39 -3.10 31.10
C GLY A 89 -4.92 -4.01 29.98
N ILE A 90 -5.29 -3.43 28.83
CA ILE A 90 -5.83 -4.18 27.68
C ILE A 90 -4.72 -4.62 26.73
N PRO A 91 -4.77 -5.82 26.12
CA PRO A 91 -3.77 -6.25 25.17
C PRO A 91 -3.76 -5.39 23.91
N HIS A 92 -2.55 -5.24 23.34
CA HIS A 92 -2.31 -4.42 22.15
C HIS A 92 -1.78 -5.25 20.99
N VAL A 93 -2.50 -5.24 19.87
CA VAL A 93 -2.07 -5.79 18.58
C VAL A 93 -1.64 -4.66 17.67
N VAL A 94 -0.54 -4.84 16.95
CA VAL A 94 -0.01 -3.87 15.96
C VAL A 94 0.01 -4.50 14.58
N THR A 95 -0.57 -3.87 13.55
CA THR A 95 -0.27 -4.22 12.17
C THR A 95 0.80 -3.29 11.59
N ALA A 96 1.92 -3.86 11.18
CA ALA A 96 2.99 -3.13 10.49
C ALA A 96 2.70 -3.07 8.98
N HIS A 97 2.39 -1.88 8.49
CA HIS A 97 2.19 -1.61 7.06
C HIS A 97 3.46 -1.12 6.35
N SER A 98 4.40 -0.62 7.11
CA SER A 98 5.75 -0.19 6.74
C SER A 98 6.52 0.05 8.03
N LEU A 99 7.84 0.10 7.96
CA LEU A 99 8.71 0.35 9.10
C LEU A 99 9.47 1.67 8.90
N GLU A 100 9.49 2.53 9.91
CA GLU A 100 10.19 3.81 9.85
C GLU A 100 11.71 3.64 9.58
N PRO A 101 12.43 2.68 10.20
CA PRO A 101 13.85 2.47 9.88
C PRO A 101 14.15 2.17 8.41
N LEU A 102 13.22 1.56 7.68
CA LEU A 102 13.37 1.24 6.26
C LEU A 102 12.89 2.37 5.33
N ARG A 103 12.53 3.52 5.90
CA ARG A 103 12.00 4.68 5.17
C ARG A 103 12.73 5.97 5.53
N PRO A 104 14.08 6.02 5.45
CA PRO A 104 14.87 7.17 5.89
C PRO A 104 14.51 8.48 5.16
N TRP A 105 14.00 8.39 3.93
CA TRP A 105 13.49 9.54 3.17
C TRP A 105 12.29 10.26 3.83
N LYS A 106 11.64 9.63 4.80
CA LYS A 106 10.58 10.27 5.59
C LYS A 106 11.08 11.46 6.43
N ALA A 107 12.38 11.51 6.71
CA ALA A 107 12.97 12.69 7.35
C ALA A 107 12.81 13.96 6.51
N GLU A 108 12.74 13.84 5.17
CA GLU A 108 12.47 14.96 4.27
C GLU A 108 11.06 15.55 4.49
N GLN A 109 10.08 14.70 4.87
CA GLN A 109 8.68 15.10 5.08
C GLN A 109 8.42 15.56 6.51
N LEU A 110 8.96 14.85 7.50
CA LEU A 110 8.65 15.05 8.92
C LEU A 110 9.68 15.90 9.66
N GLY A 111 10.87 16.13 9.04
CA GLY A 111 11.97 16.82 9.72
C GLY A 111 12.29 16.15 11.06
N GLY A 112 12.37 16.94 12.14
CA GLY A 112 12.60 16.42 13.50
C GLY A 112 11.51 15.47 14.00
N GLY A 113 10.32 15.49 13.42
CA GLY A 113 9.22 14.57 13.74
C GLY A 113 9.51 13.12 13.35
N TYR A 114 10.48 12.87 12.44
CA TYR A 114 10.88 11.52 12.07
C TYR A 114 11.48 10.72 13.25
N ALA A 115 12.23 11.39 14.12
CA ALA A 115 12.73 10.74 15.34
C ALA A 115 11.57 10.35 16.30
N LEU A 116 10.51 11.16 16.33
CA LEU A 116 9.32 10.87 17.15
C LEU A 116 8.50 9.71 16.56
N SER A 117 8.31 9.68 15.24
CA SER A 117 7.60 8.57 14.59
C SER A 117 8.33 7.24 14.76
N GLY A 118 9.65 7.22 14.58
CA GLY A 118 10.47 6.04 14.81
C GLY A 118 10.48 5.57 16.27
N TRP A 119 10.49 6.51 17.23
CA TRP A 119 10.37 6.17 18.65
C TRP A 119 9.00 5.57 18.99
N ALA A 120 7.91 6.16 18.51
CA ALA A 120 6.56 5.67 18.77
C ALA A 120 6.32 4.29 18.17
N GLU A 121 6.78 4.07 16.92
CA GLU A 121 6.69 2.77 16.26
C GLU A 121 7.46 1.69 17.02
N ARG A 122 8.74 1.93 17.33
CA ARG A 122 9.57 0.98 18.07
C ARG A 122 8.93 0.64 19.42
N THR A 123 8.56 1.65 20.21
CA THR A 123 7.98 1.47 21.54
C THR A 123 6.72 0.61 21.50
N ALA A 124 5.85 0.84 20.51
CA ALA A 124 4.62 0.09 20.36
C ALA A 124 4.87 -1.36 19.89
N ILE A 125 5.72 -1.55 18.88
CA ILE A 125 6.02 -2.87 18.31
C ILE A 125 6.71 -3.77 19.35
N GLU A 126 7.75 -3.28 20.04
CA GLU A 126 8.48 -4.07 21.04
C GLU A 126 7.62 -4.44 22.27
N ALA A 127 6.62 -3.61 22.61
CA ALA A 127 5.73 -3.83 23.74
C ALA A 127 4.39 -4.52 23.37
N ALA A 128 4.09 -4.72 22.08
CA ALA A 128 2.85 -5.34 21.64
C ALA A 128 2.72 -6.79 22.09
N ASP A 129 1.48 -7.24 22.36
CA ASP A 129 1.18 -8.65 22.65
C ASP A 129 1.24 -9.51 21.38
N ALA A 130 0.85 -8.91 20.22
CA ALA A 130 1.10 -9.49 18.92
C ALA A 130 1.40 -8.41 17.88
N VAL A 131 2.23 -8.75 16.89
CA VAL A 131 2.53 -7.92 15.72
C VAL A 131 2.12 -8.67 14.47
N ILE A 132 1.24 -8.07 13.67
CA ILE A 132 0.85 -8.59 12.37
C ILE A 132 1.79 -8.01 11.31
N ALA A 133 2.54 -8.87 10.66
CA ALA A 133 3.30 -8.58 9.45
C ALA A 133 2.41 -8.86 8.22
N VAL A 134 2.36 -7.93 7.28
CA VAL A 134 1.53 -8.06 6.07
C VAL A 134 2.12 -8.99 5.00
N SER A 135 3.34 -9.50 5.25
CA SER A 135 4.04 -10.49 4.41
C SER A 135 5.11 -11.21 5.23
N GLY A 136 5.64 -12.32 4.71
CA GLY A 136 6.82 -12.99 5.28
C GLY A 136 8.05 -12.09 5.23
N ALA A 137 8.27 -11.39 4.14
CA ALA A 137 9.34 -10.39 4.03
C ALA A 137 9.21 -9.28 5.09
N MET A 138 8.00 -8.76 5.34
CA MET A 138 7.75 -7.79 6.41
C MET A 138 8.05 -8.38 7.79
N ARG A 139 7.75 -9.66 8.03
CA ARG A 139 8.10 -10.33 9.28
C ARG A 139 9.62 -10.32 9.50
N ASP A 140 10.39 -10.64 8.47
CA ASP A 140 11.85 -10.63 8.54
C ASP A 140 12.38 -9.22 8.76
N ASP A 141 11.83 -8.22 8.09
CA ASP A 141 12.13 -6.80 8.29
C ASP A 141 11.85 -6.34 9.72
N ILE A 142 10.69 -6.73 10.30
CA ILE A 142 10.33 -6.41 11.70
C ILE A 142 11.37 -6.97 12.65
N LEU A 143 11.73 -8.25 12.51
CA LEU A 143 12.70 -8.91 13.38
C LEU A 143 14.11 -8.35 13.24
N ALA A 144 14.48 -7.90 12.03
CA ALA A 144 15.76 -7.23 11.80
C ALA A 144 15.81 -5.81 12.41
N CYS A 145 14.72 -5.04 12.28
CA CYS A 145 14.65 -3.68 12.81
C CYS A 145 14.47 -3.62 14.33
N TYR A 146 13.79 -4.62 14.92
CA TYR A 146 13.44 -4.68 16.34
C TYR A 146 13.88 -6.00 16.96
N PRO A 147 15.19 -6.22 17.15
CA PRO A 147 15.74 -7.50 17.60
C PRO A 147 15.38 -7.88 19.06
N ALA A 148 14.82 -6.96 19.83
CA ALA A 148 14.29 -7.24 21.18
C ALA A 148 12.90 -7.88 21.16
N LEU A 149 12.21 -7.87 20.01
CA LEU A 149 10.89 -8.47 19.85
C LEU A 149 10.99 -10.00 19.78
N ASP A 150 10.17 -10.70 20.59
CA ASP A 150 10.04 -12.14 20.51
C ASP A 150 9.44 -12.55 19.14
N PRO A 151 10.15 -13.36 18.34
CA PRO A 151 9.66 -13.83 17.04
C PRO A 151 8.31 -14.57 17.11
N ALA A 152 7.96 -15.17 18.26
CA ALA A 152 6.68 -15.84 18.46
C ALA A 152 5.49 -14.89 18.48
N ARG A 153 5.71 -13.60 18.73
CA ARG A 153 4.66 -12.56 18.69
C ARG A 153 4.42 -12.01 17.29
N VAL A 154 5.23 -12.39 16.28
CA VAL A 154 5.10 -11.86 14.92
C VAL A 154 4.36 -12.84 14.04
N HIS A 155 3.14 -12.49 13.64
CA HIS A 155 2.22 -13.29 12.85
C HIS A 155 2.11 -12.75 11.43
N VAL A 156 2.15 -13.63 10.41
CA VAL A 156 1.94 -13.20 9.02
C VAL A 156 0.46 -13.28 8.68
N VAL A 157 -0.14 -12.13 8.38
CA VAL A 157 -1.50 -12.02 7.85
C VAL A 157 -1.47 -11.07 6.66
N HIS A 158 -1.53 -11.61 5.45
CA HIS A 158 -1.48 -10.81 4.21
C HIS A 158 -2.65 -9.82 4.12
N ASN A 159 -2.42 -8.70 3.45
CA ASN A 159 -3.52 -7.81 3.08
C ASN A 159 -4.44 -8.49 2.07
N GLY A 160 -5.71 -8.13 2.12
CA GLY A 160 -6.70 -8.64 1.20
C GLY A 160 -7.01 -7.71 0.03
N ILE A 161 -7.86 -8.22 -0.86
CA ILE A 161 -8.47 -7.47 -1.97
C ILE A 161 -9.98 -7.72 -2.00
N ASP A 162 -10.77 -6.68 -2.28
CA ASP A 162 -12.19 -6.81 -2.54
C ASP A 162 -12.42 -7.12 -4.02
N THR A 163 -12.51 -8.40 -4.35
CA THR A 163 -12.69 -8.88 -5.72
C THR A 163 -14.11 -8.69 -6.28
N ARG A 164 -15.05 -8.22 -5.47
CA ARG A 164 -16.38 -7.77 -5.92
C ARG A 164 -16.32 -6.34 -6.43
N LEU A 165 -15.50 -5.52 -5.80
CA LEU A 165 -15.22 -4.15 -6.19
C LEU A 165 -14.19 -4.11 -7.34
N TYR A 166 -13.01 -4.72 -7.13
CA TYR A 166 -11.96 -4.82 -8.14
C TYR A 166 -12.22 -6.04 -9.02
N ARG A 167 -12.81 -5.79 -10.16
CA ARG A 167 -13.12 -6.80 -11.19
C ARG A 167 -13.06 -6.14 -12.57
N PRO A 168 -12.87 -6.91 -13.64
CA PRO A 168 -12.89 -6.36 -14.98
C PRO A 168 -14.15 -5.54 -15.26
N ASP A 169 -13.96 -4.30 -15.73
CA ASP A 169 -14.98 -3.37 -16.19
C ASP A 169 -14.76 -3.09 -17.68
N PRO A 170 -15.65 -3.50 -18.58
CA PRO A 170 -15.48 -3.30 -20.03
C PRO A 170 -15.68 -1.84 -20.46
N GLY A 171 -16.12 -0.93 -19.58
CA GLY A 171 -16.29 0.50 -19.88
C GLY A 171 -14.95 1.18 -20.20
N THR A 172 -14.95 2.13 -21.13
CA THR A 172 -13.76 2.89 -21.58
C THR A 172 -13.90 4.39 -21.34
N ASP A 173 -14.90 4.80 -20.57
CA ASP A 173 -15.18 6.23 -20.35
C ASP A 173 -14.01 6.96 -19.67
N ALA A 174 -13.32 6.28 -18.73
CA ALA A 174 -12.14 6.84 -18.07
C ALA A 174 -10.99 7.04 -19.07
N LEU A 175 -10.74 6.06 -19.95
CA LEU A 175 -9.70 6.16 -20.96
C LEU A 175 -9.97 7.33 -21.90
N THR A 176 -11.19 7.42 -22.43
CA THR A 176 -11.60 8.50 -23.33
C THR A 176 -11.48 9.87 -22.66
N ARG A 177 -11.91 10.00 -21.40
CA ARG A 177 -11.82 11.25 -20.62
C ARG A 177 -10.40 11.74 -20.47
N HIS A 178 -9.44 10.83 -20.32
CA HIS A 178 -8.03 11.16 -20.17
C HIS A 178 -7.23 11.12 -21.48
N GLY A 179 -7.90 10.97 -22.63
CA GLY A 179 -7.28 10.99 -23.96
C GLY A 179 -6.45 9.76 -24.28
N ILE A 180 -6.66 8.66 -23.54
CA ILE A 180 -5.99 7.37 -23.75
C ILE A 180 -6.73 6.62 -24.85
N ASP A 181 -6.01 6.15 -25.85
CA ASP A 181 -6.58 5.35 -26.94
C ASP A 181 -6.79 3.90 -26.47
N PRO A 182 -8.04 3.42 -26.34
CA PRO A 182 -8.31 2.07 -25.85
C PRO A 182 -7.93 0.97 -26.85
N THR A 183 -7.62 1.33 -28.11
CA THR A 183 -7.22 0.37 -29.15
C THR A 183 -5.71 0.10 -29.17
N ARG A 184 -4.93 0.90 -28.45
CA ARG A 184 -3.47 0.78 -28.35
C ARG A 184 -3.06 0.15 -27.03
N PRO A 185 -2.03 -0.73 -27.02
CA PRO A 185 -1.50 -1.24 -25.76
C PRO A 185 -0.96 -0.12 -24.90
N TYR A 186 -1.03 -0.28 -23.56
CA TYR A 186 -0.40 0.65 -22.64
C TYR A 186 0.11 0.02 -21.37
N VAL A 187 1.18 0.64 -20.86
CA VAL A 187 1.73 0.41 -19.52
C VAL A 187 1.02 1.35 -18.55
N LEU A 188 0.50 0.81 -17.46
CA LEU A 188 -0.15 1.59 -16.41
C LEU A 188 0.68 1.57 -15.12
N PHE A 189 0.85 2.74 -14.52
CA PHE A 189 1.28 2.91 -13.14
C PHE A 189 0.17 3.58 -12.35
N VAL A 190 -0.12 3.06 -11.14
CA VAL A 190 -1.05 3.67 -10.18
C VAL A 190 -0.35 3.81 -8.83
N GLY A 191 -0.26 5.02 -8.30
CA GLY A 191 0.37 5.23 -7.01
C GLY A 191 0.73 6.69 -6.74
N ARG A 192 1.42 6.94 -5.62
CA ARG A 192 1.99 8.25 -5.32
C ARG A 192 3.38 8.38 -5.96
N ILE A 193 3.76 9.60 -6.30
CA ILE A 193 5.13 9.89 -6.76
C ILE A 193 5.99 10.09 -5.52
N THR A 194 6.63 9.00 -5.08
CA THR A 194 7.51 8.94 -3.92
C THR A 194 8.79 8.17 -4.27
N ARG A 195 9.86 8.34 -3.49
CA ARG A 195 11.10 7.54 -3.68
C ARG A 195 10.81 6.05 -3.57
N GLN A 196 9.93 5.66 -2.62
CA GLN A 196 9.53 4.27 -2.41
C GLN A 196 8.93 3.62 -3.67
N LYS A 197 8.14 4.37 -4.44
CA LYS A 197 7.40 3.83 -5.59
C LYS A 197 8.22 3.73 -6.89
N GLY A 198 9.45 4.23 -6.88
CA GLY A 198 10.41 4.02 -7.98
C GLY A 198 9.98 4.62 -9.33
N VAL A 199 9.12 5.66 -9.33
CA VAL A 199 8.65 6.29 -10.58
C VAL A 199 9.78 6.75 -11.48
N PRO A 200 10.90 7.31 -10.99
CA PRO A 200 12.04 7.66 -11.85
C PRO A 200 12.61 6.46 -12.64
N HIS A 201 12.69 5.27 -12.03
CA HIS A 201 13.12 4.05 -12.72
C HIS A 201 12.15 3.66 -13.85
N LEU A 202 10.84 3.77 -13.59
CA LEU A 202 9.84 3.52 -14.64
C LEU A 202 9.98 4.50 -15.80
N LEU A 203 10.11 5.82 -15.52
CA LEU A 203 10.24 6.83 -16.57
C LEU A 203 11.48 6.63 -17.45
N ARG A 204 12.59 6.14 -16.86
CA ARG A 204 13.79 5.77 -17.63
C ARG A 204 13.57 4.49 -18.43
N ALA A 205 12.99 3.45 -17.82
CA ALA A 205 12.74 2.16 -18.47
C ALA A 205 11.82 2.29 -19.69
N VAL A 206 10.72 3.04 -19.58
CA VAL A 206 9.73 3.15 -20.66
C VAL A 206 10.20 3.97 -21.87
N ARG A 207 11.40 4.56 -21.83
CA ARG A 207 12.03 5.18 -23.00
C ARG A 207 12.29 4.14 -24.11
N ASP A 208 12.66 2.94 -23.68
CA ASP A 208 13.23 1.90 -24.53
C ASP A 208 12.21 0.79 -24.90
N ILE A 209 10.95 0.88 -24.42
CA ILE A 209 9.90 -0.07 -24.79
C ILE A 209 9.28 0.25 -26.15
N ASP A 210 8.48 -0.68 -26.69
CA ASP A 210 7.74 -0.50 -27.95
C ASP A 210 7.14 0.90 -28.09
N PRO A 211 7.51 1.70 -29.11
CA PRO A 211 6.97 3.04 -29.32
C PRO A 211 5.46 3.04 -29.66
N GLY A 212 4.91 1.91 -30.06
CA GLY A 212 3.47 1.72 -30.27
C GLY A 212 2.66 1.73 -28.98
N ALA A 213 3.26 1.38 -27.84
CA ALA A 213 2.58 1.35 -26.56
C ALA A 213 2.46 2.77 -25.96
N GLN A 214 1.37 3.03 -25.27
CA GLN A 214 1.17 4.23 -24.47
C GLN A 214 1.72 4.03 -23.05
N VAL A 215 2.00 5.12 -22.34
CA VAL A 215 2.44 5.12 -20.93
C VAL A 215 1.46 5.99 -20.13
N VAL A 216 0.80 5.40 -19.16
CA VAL A 216 -0.22 6.07 -18.35
C VAL A 216 0.22 6.07 -16.88
N LEU A 217 0.43 7.24 -16.32
CA LEU A 217 0.76 7.47 -14.93
C LEU A 217 -0.47 8.02 -14.21
N CYS A 218 -1.21 7.18 -13.51
CA CYS A 218 -2.26 7.61 -12.58
C CYS A 218 -1.60 7.85 -11.22
N ALA A 219 -1.03 9.05 -11.04
CA ALA A 219 -0.13 9.34 -9.94
C ALA A 219 -0.42 10.73 -9.37
N GLY A 220 -0.78 10.77 -8.07
CA GLY A 220 -0.98 12.01 -7.34
C GLY A 220 0.29 12.87 -7.26
N ALA A 221 0.17 14.05 -6.67
CA ALA A 221 1.27 15.00 -6.54
C ALA A 221 2.48 14.36 -5.82
N PRO A 222 3.71 14.74 -6.21
CA PRO A 222 4.93 14.33 -5.52
C PRO A 222 4.94 14.73 -4.04
N ASP A 223 5.59 13.91 -3.20
CA ASP A 223 5.60 14.12 -1.75
C ASP A 223 6.46 15.33 -1.31
N THR A 224 7.51 15.68 -2.08
CA THR A 224 8.39 16.83 -1.79
C THR A 224 8.73 17.62 -3.05
N PRO A 225 9.15 18.91 -2.93
CA PRO A 225 9.57 19.72 -4.08
C PRO A 225 10.76 19.13 -4.85
N GLU A 226 11.65 18.40 -4.19
CA GLU A 226 12.82 17.75 -4.81
C GLU A 226 12.36 16.60 -5.72
N ILE A 227 11.43 15.76 -5.22
CA ILE A 227 10.83 14.66 -5.99
C ILE A 227 10.03 15.21 -7.16
N ASP A 228 9.34 16.34 -6.97
CA ASP A 228 8.58 16.99 -8.05
C ASP A 228 9.51 17.45 -9.17
N ARG A 229 10.62 18.12 -8.85
CA ARG A 229 11.59 18.55 -9.87
C ARG A 229 12.15 17.39 -10.65
N GLU A 230 12.63 16.32 -9.98
CA GLU A 230 13.17 15.13 -10.64
C GLU A 230 12.10 14.47 -11.55
N PHE A 231 10.88 14.35 -11.05
CA PHE A 231 9.77 13.79 -11.83
C PHE A 231 9.45 14.64 -13.08
N GLN A 232 9.33 15.96 -12.95
CA GLN A 232 9.02 16.85 -14.06
C GLN A 232 10.11 16.81 -15.14
N GLU A 233 11.39 16.80 -14.74
CA GLU A 233 12.50 16.70 -15.67
C GLU A 233 12.45 15.41 -16.47
N LEU A 234 12.31 14.26 -15.83
CA LEU A 234 12.23 12.96 -16.49
C LEU A 234 10.97 12.81 -17.35
N PHE A 235 9.83 13.33 -16.88
CA PHE A 235 8.57 13.28 -17.59
C PHE A 235 8.61 14.12 -18.88
N GLU A 236 9.15 15.34 -18.82
CA GLU A 236 9.32 16.20 -20.00
C GLU A 236 10.38 15.64 -20.97
N GLU A 237 11.47 15.04 -20.47
CA GLU A 237 12.39 14.31 -21.34
C GLU A 237 11.70 13.17 -22.09
N LEU A 238 10.92 12.35 -21.38
CA LEU A 238 10.20 11.24 -21.97
C LEU A 238 9.23 11.71 -23.06
N ARG A 239 8.49 12.79 -22.82
CA ARG A 239 7.55 13.37 -23.80
C ARG A 239 8.21 13.93 -25.05
N ARG A 240 9.48 14.34 -24.98
CA ARG A 240 10.23 14.80 -26.16
C ARG A 240 10.61 13.65 -27.09
N VAL A 241 10.84 12.47 -26.56
CA VAL A 241 11.31 11.30 -27.32
C VAL A 241 10.22 10.30 -27.62
N ARG A 242 9.06 10.39 -26.94
CA ARG A 242 7.97 9.42 -27.04
C ARG A 242 6.60 10.09 -27.05
N ALA A 243 5.75 9.68 -27.98
CA ALA A 243 4.32 10.06 -27.99
C ALA A 243 3.50 9.12 -27.08
N GLY A 244 2.28 9.55 -26.71
CA GLY A 244 1.36 8.72 -25.92
C GLY A 244 1.76 8.56 -24.46
N VAL A 245 2.35 9.58 -23.86
CA VAL A 245 2.68 9.63 -22.44
C VAL A 245 1.67 10.52 -21.72
N PHE A 246 0.96 9.95 -20.74
CA PHE A 246 -0.11 10.61 -20.00
C PHE A 246 0.20 10.61 -18.51
N TRP A 247 0.01 11.75 -17.87
CA TRP A 247 0.03 11.88 -16.43
C TRP A 247 -1.31 12.41 -15.94
N ILE A 248 -1.92 11.69 -15.01
CA ILE A 248 -3.19 12.01 -14.36
C ILE A 248 -2.87 12.33 -12.90
N PRO A 249 -2.69 13.62 -12.55
CA PRO A 249 -2.26 14.03 -11.20
C PRO A 249 -3.39 14.01 -10.17
N GLN A 250 -4.65 13.89 -10.61
CA GLN A 250 -5.80 13.88 -9.72
C GLN A 250 -5.97 12.49 -9.09
N MET A 251 -6.46 12.46 -7.87
CA MET A 251 -6.99 11.23 -7.30
C MET A 251 -8.29 10.86 -8.01
N LEU A 252 -8.23 9.78 -8.75
CA LEU A 252 -9.37 9.28 -9.49
C LEU A 252 -10.37 8.53 -8.57
N PRO A 253 -11.67 8.56 -8.90
CA PRO A 253 -12.64 7.61 -8.34
C PRO A 253 -12.21 6.17 -8.62
N ARG A 254 -12.48 5.26 -7.67
CA ARG A 254 -12.12 3.83 -7.83
C ARG A 254 -12.64 3.21 -9.12
N THR A 255 -13.83 3.59 -9.55
CA THR A 255 -14.43 3.12 -10.82
C THR A 255 -13.57 3.47 -12.03
N GLU A 256 -12.99 4.66 -12.08
CA GLU A 256 -12.08 5.05 -13.16
C GLU A 256 -10.74 4.28 -13.08
N VAL A 257 -10.19 4.10 -11.88
CA VAL A 257 -8.98 3.29 -11.68
C VAL A 257 -9.21 1.85 -12.14
N ILE A 258 -10.38 1.26 -11.85
CA ILE A 258 -10.74 -0.10 -12.28
C ILE A 258 -10.80 -0.20 -13.81
N GLN A 259 -11.37 0.78 -14.51
CA GLN A 259 -11.35 0.82 -15.98
C GLN A 259 -9.92 0.93 -16.51
N LEU A 260 -9.10 1.82 -15.96
CA LEU A 260 -7.69 1.94 -16.34
C LEU A 260 -6.92 0.64 -16.09
N LEU A 261 -7.14 -0.03 -14.96
CA LEU A 261 -6.52 -1.33 -14.69
C LEU A 261 -7.00 -2.38 -15.67
N THR A 262 -8.32 -2.49 -15.92
CA THR A 262 -8.91 -3.53 -16.79
C THR A 262 -8.38 -3.49 -18.21
N HIS A 263 -8.17 -2.30 -18.75
CA HIS A 263 -7.73 -2.14 -20.14
C HIS A 263 -6.22 -2.01 -20.29
N ALA A 264 -5.45 -1.95 -19.20
CA ALA A 264 -4.00 -1.93 -19.27
C ALA A 264 -3.46 -3.26 -19.80
N THR A 265 -2.54 -3.18 -20.77
CA THR A 265 -1.83 -4.35 -21.25
C THR A 265 -0.92 -4.92 -20.19
N VAL A 266 -0.33 -4.03 -19.36
CA VAL A 266 0.52 -4.40 -18.24
C VAL A 266 0.47 -3.31 -17.17
N PHE A 267 0.42 -3.74 -15.92
CA PHE A 267 0.60 -2.88 -14.76
C PHE A 267 2.06 -2.90 -14.30
N ALA A 268 2.67 -1.73 -14.14
CA ALA A 268 4.07 -1.59 -13.70
C ALA A 268 4.14 -1.18 -12.23
N CYS A 269 4.89 -1.96 -11.41
CA CYS A 269 5.15 -1.68 -10.01
C CYS A 269 6.67 -1.65 -9.73
N PRO A 270 7.37 -0.55 -10.04
CA PRO A 270 8.82 -0.45 -9.92
C PRO A 270 9.29 -0.07 -8.50
N SER A 271 8.53 -0.43 -7.47
CA SER A 271 8.79 -0.05 -6.08
C SER A 271 10.16 -0.55 -5.62
N VAL A 272 10.93 0.32 -4.91
CA VAL A 272 12.21 -0.07 -4.28
C VAL A 272 12.02 -0.61 -2.86
N TYR A 273 10.84 -0.38 -2.29
CA TYR A 273 10.38 -0.94 -1.02
C TYR A 273 8.87 -1.12 -1.07
N GLU A 274 8.40 -2.34 -0.85
CA GLU A 274 6.96 -2.66 -0.88
C GLU A 274 6.62 -3.76 0.11
N PRO A 275 5.97 -3.44 1.21
CA PRO A 275 5.62 -4.41 2.26
C PRO A 275 4.78 -5.59 1.77
N LEU A 276 3.83 -5.36 0.86
CA LEU A 276 3.09 -6.42 0.17
C LEU A 276 2.74 -6.02 -1.27
N GLY A 277 2.24 -4.79 -1.48
CA GLY A 277 1.82 -4.31 -2.79
C GLY A 277 0.35 -4.58 -3.10
N ILE A 278 -0.56 -4.00 -2.31
CA ILE A 278 -2.02 -4.11 -2.54
C ILE A 278 -2.39 -3.70 -3.97
N VAL A 279 -1.71 -2.71 -4.54
CA VAL A 279 -1.97 -2.25 -5.91
C VAL A 279 -1.72 -3.34 -6.97
N ASN A 280 -0.80 -4.28 -6.70
CA ASN A 280 -0.61 -5.45 -7.57
C ASN A 280 -1.83 -6.38 -7.49
N LEU A 281 -2.40 -6.56 -6.28
CA LEU A 281 -3.65 -7.31 -6.11
C LEU A 281 -4.83 -6.62 -6.82
N GLU A 282 -4.90 -5.28 -6.80
CA GLU A 282 -5.91 -4.51 -7.52
C GLU A 282 -5.81 -4.74 -9.04
N ALA A 283 -4.59 -4.70 -9.60
CA ALA A 283 -4.33 -4.98 -11.02
C ALA A 283 -4.69 -6.43 -11.37
N MET A 284 -4.21 -7.40 -10.60
CA MET A 284 -4.51 -8.82 -10.78
C MET A 284 -6.01 -9.11 -10.68
N ALA A 285 -6.71 -8.50 -9.71
CA ALA A 285 -8.16 -8.63 -9.57
C ALA A 285 -8.94 -8.09 -10.78
N CYS A 286 -8.41 -7.08 -11.46
CA CYS A 286 -8.95 -6.54 -12.72
C CYS A 286 -8.54 -7.36 -13.96
N GLY A 287 -7.72 -8.42 -13.80
CA GLY A 287 -7.28 -9.29 -14.89
C GLY A 287 -6.06 -8.75 -15.63
N THR A 288 -5.30 -7.83 -15.05
CA THR A 288 -4.13 -7.21 -15.65
C THR A 288 -2.85 -7.90 -15.17
N PRO A 289 -1.96 -8.35 -16.09
CA PRO A 289 -0.66 -8.89 -15.72
C PRO A 289 0.23 -7.80 -15.09
N VAL A 290 1.11 -8.22 -14.18
CA VAL A 290 1.96 -7.32 -13.42
C VAL A 290 3.42 -7.49 -13.82
N VAL A 291 4.12 -6.37 -14.08
CA VAL A 291 5.58 -6.32 -14.11
C VAL A 291 6.04 -5.51 -12.90
N ALA A 292 6.77 -6.15 -12.00
CA ALA A 292 7.12 -5.54 -10.72
C ALA A 292 8.56 -5.83 -10.31
N SER A 293 9.09 -5.00 -9.43
CA SER A 293 10.36 -5.27 -8.75
C SER A 293 10.26 -6.47 -7.80
N ARG A 294 11.33 -7.26 -7.69
CA ARG A 294 11.43 -8.40 -6.76
C ARG A 294 11.86 -7.91 -5.37
N VAL A 295 10.99 -7.15 -4.70
CA VAL A 295 11.28 -6.59 -3.37
C VAL A 295 10.14 -6.82 -2.39
N GLY A 296 10.48 -6.94 -1.11
CA GLY A 296 9.51 -7.06 -0.01
C GLY A 296 8.50 -8.18 -0.24
N GLY A 297 7.22 -7.91 -0.04
CA GLY A 297 6.13 -8.87 -0.22
C GLY A 297 5.63 -9.04 -1.65
N ILE A 298 6.18 -8.32 -2.64
CA ILE A 298 5.74 -8.47 -4.05
C ILE A 298 5.84 -9.90 -4.55
N PRO A 299 6.93 -10.69 -4.28
CA PRO A 299 7.03 -12.08 -4.70
C PRO A 299 6.00 -13.02 -4.04
N GLU A 300 5.38 -12.61 -2.94
CA GLU A 300 4.30 -13.37 -2.30
C GLU A 300 2.94 -13.14 -2.99
N VAL A 301 2.81 -12.03 -3.73
CA VAL A 301 1.61 -11.65 -4.50
C VAL A 301 1.74 -12.09 -5.95
N VAL A 302 2.82 -11.70 -6.62
CA VAL A 302 3.08 -11.97 -8.04
C VAL A 302 3.86 -13.27 -8.19
N ASP A 303 3.26 -14.24 -8.84
CA ASP A 303 3.89 -15.53 -9.21
C ASP A 303 4.63 -15.33 -10.54
N ASP A 304 5.98 -15.29 -10.44
CA ASP A 304 6.88 -14.95 -11.54
C ASP A 304 6.73 -15.91 -12.72
N GLY A 305 6.55 -15.36 -13.92
CA GLY A 305 6.29 -16.12 -15.16
C GLY A 305 4.85 -16.63 -15.30
N ARG A 306 4.01 -16.54 -14.26
CA ARG A 306 2.64 -17.05 -14.27
C ARG A 306 1.56 -15.96 -14.17
N THR A 307 1.68 -15.06 -13.22
CA THR A 307 0.73 -13.95 -13.01
C THR A 307 1.32 -12.61 -13.40
N GLY A 308 2.60 -12.58 -13.74
CA GLY A 308 3.37 -11.43 -14.10
C GLY A 308 4.85 -11.76 -14.18
N LEU A 309 5.70 -10.73 -14.26
CA LEU A 309 7.15 -10.86 -14.29
C LEU A 309 7.77 -10.05 -13.14
N LEU A 310 8.79 -10.62 -12.49
CA LEU A 310 9.54 -9.98 -11.43
C LEU A 310 10.94 -9.61 -11.92
N VAL A 311 11.37 -8.38 -11.60
CA VAL A 311 12.66 -7.82 -11.99
C VAL A 311 13.48 -7.51 -10.73
N ASP A 312 14.73 -7.98 -10.68
CA ASP A 312 15.63 -7.71 -9.57
C ASP A 312 16.06 -6.23 -9.55
N VAL A 313 16.17 -5.66 -8.36
CA VAL A 313 16.58 -4.25 -8.17
C VAL A 313 18.10 -4.21 -8.00
N ASP A 314 18.78 -4.15 -9.12
CA ASP A 314 20.23 -4.07 -9.23
C ASP A 314 20.65 -2.95 -10.21
N ASP A 315 21.91 -2.90 -10.61
CA ASP A 315 22.45 -1.90 -11.55
C ASP A 315 21.80 -1.95 -12.95
N ASP A 316 21.18 -3.07 -13.33
CA ASP A 316 20.47 -3.27 -14.63
C ASP A 316 18.93 -3.15 -14.50
N PHE A 317 18.43 -2.70 -13.36
CA PHE A 317 17.00 -2.69 -13.03
C PHE A 317 16.14 -2.01 -14.11
N GLU A 318 16.53 -0.82 -14.58
CA GLU A 318 15.78 -0.06 -15.57
C GLU A 318 15.70 -0.79 -16.92
N SER A 319 16.81 -1.38 -17.36
CA SER A 319 16.85 -2.20 -18.57
C SER A 319 16.09 -3.53 -18.40
N GLY A 320 16.19 -4.14 -17.21
CA GLY A 320 15.41 -5.33 -16.84
C GLY A 320 13.91 -5.06 -16.89
N LEU A 321 13.50 -3.91 -16.34
CA LEU A 321 12.11 -3.47 -16.34
C LEU A 321 11.59 -3.21 -17.75
N ALA A 322 12.39 -2.56 -18.61
CA ALA A 322 12.06 -2.35 -20.02
C ALA A 322 11.86 -3.68 -20.76
N ARG A 323 12.79 -4.62 -20.63
CA ARG A 323 12.68 -5.96 -21.25
C ARG A 323 11.44 -6.73 -20.76
N ALA A 324 11.14 -6.69 -19.47
CA ALA A 324 9.97 -7.36 -18.92
C ALA A 324 8.66 -6.74 -19.43
N LEU A 325 8.59 -5.41 -19.52
CA LEU A 325 7.45 -4.70 -20.09
C LEU A 325 7.27 -5.07 -21.57
N ASP A 326 8.33 -5.05 -22.38
CA ASP A 326 8.28 -5.42 -23.79
C ASP A 326 7.89 -6.89 -24.01
N THR A 327 8.30 -7.78 -23.12
CA THR A 327 7.89 -9.19 -23.17
C THR A 327 6.37 -9.33 -23.08
N VAL A 328 5.74 -8.57 -22.16
CA VAL A 328 4.28 -8.60 -21.99
C VAL A 328 3.56 -7.86 -23.10
N LEU A 329 4.10 -6.73 -23.56
CA LEU A 329 3.54 -5.95 -24.67
C LEU A 329 3.60 -6.69 -26.00
N GLY A 330 4.65 -7.47 -26.24
CA GLY A 330 4.91 -8.19 -27.47
C GLY A 330 4.13 -9.50 -27.64
N ASP A 331 3.53 -10.05 -26.58
CA ASP A 331 2.71 -11.28 -26.61
C ASP A 331 1.34 -11.07 -25.95
N PRO A 332 0.33 -10.57 -26.66
CA PRO A 332 -1.01 -10.34 -26.11
C PRO A 332 -1.69 -11.60 -25.54
N ASP A 333 -1.39 -12.77 -26.11
CA ASP A 333 -1.94 -14.04 -25.61
C ASP A 333 -1.29 -14.45 -24.28
N ALA A 334 0.01 -14.28 -24.13
CA ALA A 334 0.69 -14.47 -22.84
C ALA A 334 0.21 -13.46 -21.80
N ALA A 335 0.09 -12.19 -22.16
CA ALA A 335 -0.44 -11.15 -21.29
C ALA A 335 -1.84 -11.52 -20.77
N ARG A 336 -2.74 -11.96 -21.65
CA ARG A 336 -4.08 -12.40 -21.28
C ARG A 336 -4.04 -13.60 -20.33
N ARG A 337 -3.23 -14.65 -20.62
CA ARG A 337 -3.09 -15.81 -19.72
C ARG A 337 -2.55 -15.42 -18.34
N MET A 338 -1.56 -14.51 -18.27
CA MET A 338 -1.03 -13.99 -17.00
C MET A 338 -2.10 -13.21 -16.23
N GLY A 339 -2.88 -12.38 -16.90
CA GLY A 339 -3.98 -11.64 -16.28
C GLY A 339 -5.08 -12.55 -15.73
N GLU A 340 -5.50 -13.58 -16.49
CA GLU A 340 -6.47 -14.59 -16.04
C GLU A 340 -5.94 -15.36 -14.82
N ALA A 341 -4.69 -15.79 -14.82
CA ALA A 341 -4.05 -16.46 -13.70
C ALA A 341 -3.93 -15.52 -12.48
N GLY A 342 -3.58 -14.25 -12.71
CA GLY A 342 -3.52 -13.22 -11.70
C GLY A 342 -4.87 -13.02 -11.01
N ARG A 343 -5.93 -12.90 -11.78
CA ARG A 343 -7.29 -12.78 -11.22
C ARG A 343 -7.70 -14.02 -10.44
N ALA A 344 -7.45 -15.21 -10.95
CA ALA A 344 -7.76 -16.44 -10.24
C ALA A 344 -7.05 -16.52 -8.88
N ARG A 345 -5.78 -16.12 -8.82
CA ARG A 345 -4.99 -16.05 -7.59
C ARG A 345 -5.54 -15.00 -6.63
N ALA A 346 -5.83 -13.77 -7.10
CA ALA A 346 -6.39 -12.69 -6.27
C ALA A 346 -7.72 -13.10 -5.63
N VAL A 347 -8.60 -13.75 -6.39
CA VAL A 347 -9.89 -14.24 -5.90
C VAL A 347 -9.75 -15.40 -4.93
N GLY A 348 -8.86 -16.36 -5.21
CA GLY A 348 -8.75 -17.60 -4.43
C GLY A 348 -7.95 -17.46 -3.14
N GLU A 349 -6.96 -16.55 -3.08
CA GLU A 349 -5.98 -16.52 -1.98
C GLU A 349 -6.06 -15.25 -1.11
N PHE A 350 -6.56 -14.12 -1.64
CA PHE A 350 -6.46 -12.80 -1.00
C PHE A 350 -7.81 -12.13 -0.67
N GLY A 351 -8.85 -12.90 -0.33
CA GLY A 351 -10.15 -12.34 0.08
C GLY A 351 -10.12 -11.70 1.47
N TRP A 352 -10.72 -10.52 1.64
CA TRP A 352 -10.79 -9.83 2.94
C TRP A 352 -11.53 -10.61 4.03
N ASP A 353 -12.48 -11.45 3.68
CA ASP A 353 -13.18 -12.32 4.62
C ASP A 353 -12.25 -13.35 5.28
N ALA A 354 -11.30 -13.91 4.53
CA ALA A 354 -10.28 -14.81 5.08
C ALA A 354 -9.27 -14.06 5.96
N VAL A 355 -8.87 -12.84 5.58
CA VAL A 355 -8.01 -11.97 6.39
C VAL A 355 -8.68 -11.63 7.71
N ALA A 356 -9.96 -11.22 7.69
CA ALA A 356 -10.70 -10.88 8.91
C ALA A 356 -10.84 -12.07 9.86
N ARG A 357 -11.14 -13.28 9.34
CA ARG A 357 -11.22 -14.49 10.17
C ARG A 357 -9.87 -14.82 10.85
N ARG A 358 -8.75 -14.70 10.12
CA ARG A 358 -7.41 -14.92 10.72
C ARG A 358 -7.11 -13.87 11.80
N THR A 359 -7.45 -12.61 11.54
CA THR A 359 -7.26 -11.50 12.49
C THR A 359 -8.12 -11.69 13.73
N ALA A 360 -9.40 -12.04 13.58
CA ALA A 360 -10.30 -12.32 14.70
C ALA A 360 -9.83 -13.53 15.54
N GLY A 361 -9.34 -14.60 14.90
CA GLY A 361 -8.75 -15.74 15.60
C GLY A 361 -7.56 -15.34 16.45
N LEU A 362 -6.67 -14.49 15.94
CA LEU A 362 -5.56 -13.95 16.71
C LEU A 362 -6.03 -13.11 17.91
N TYR A 363 -7.08 -12.29 17.76
CA TYR A 363 -7.66 -11.56 18.88
C TYR A 363 -8.14 -12.49 20.00
N GLU A 364 -8.83 -13.57 19.64
CA GLU A 364 -9.30 -14.56 20.63
C GLU A 364 -8.14 -15.23 21.38
N GLU A 365 -7.04 -15.53 20.68
CA GLU A 365 -5.85 -16.12 21.30
C GLU A 365 -5.21 -15.15 22.29
N ILE A 366 -5.05 -13.88 21.91
CA ILE A 366 -4.42 -12.85 22.74
C ILE A 366 -5.28 -12.52 23.97
N VAL A 367 -6.59 -12.35 23.83
CA VAL A 367 -7.49 -12.07 24.96
C VAL A 367 -7.54 -13.23 25.96
N LYS A 368 -7.42 -14.48 25.50
CA LYS A 368 -7.37 -15.66 26.40
C LYS A 368 -6.07 -15.75 27.22
N GLN A 369 -4.99 -15.08 26.74
CA GLN A 369 -3.67 -15.10 27.39
C GLN A 369 -3.48 -13.91 28.35
N ALA A 370 -4.26 -12.84 28.20
CA ALA A 370 -4.21 -11.64 29.02
C ALA A 370 -5.00 -11.80 30.33
#